data_66114fe641009cbbcd1f3613e6026567
#
_entry.id   66114fe641009cbbcd1f3613e6026567
#
_cell.length_a   1.000
_cell.length_b   1.000
_cell.length_c   1.000
_cell.angle_alpha   90.00
_cell.angle_beta   90.00
_cell.angle_gamma   90.00
#
_symmetry.space_group_name_H-M   'P 1'
#
loop_
_entity.id
_entity.type
_entity.pdbx_description
1 polymer ?
#
loop_
_entity_poly.entity_id
_entity_poly.type
_entity_poly.pdbx_seq_one_letter_code
_entity_poly.pdbx_strand_id
1 'polypeptide(L)'
;MYINNQRMPGIRVKPWNRVDGPIYSLATTAGGKGNFNICSYVTPIAMKPKRFIVGVYKDTKTLANLEANPIGLLNYLAQDQANHIKLLGKKSGHTVDKVAQLGSQVEHVGDGLYKLKGAIATLRLRFLERLDCGDHWAWLAHVDSYENLREAPALTLEELKRQKLILV
;
A
#
# COMPACT_ATOMS: atom_id res chain seq x y z
N MET A 1 -21.35 10.69 -16.18
CA MET A 1 -21.74 9.32 -16.61
C MET A 1 -22.22 8.56 -15.39
N TYR A 2 -23.54 8.33 -15.26
CA TYR A 2 -24.10 7.65 -14.07
C TYR A 2 -23.92 6.14 -14.22
N ILE A 3 -23.26 5.50 -13.26
CA ILE A 3 -23.16 4.04 -13.19
C ILE A 3 -24.58 3.53 -12.87
N ASN A 4 -25.20 2.86 -13.82
CA ASN A 4 -26.53 2.25 -13.65
C ASN A 4 -26.43 1.11 -12.61
N ASN A 5 -27.02 1.31 -11.46
CA ASN A 5 -26.90 0.41 -10.31
C ASN A 5 -28.01 -0.67 -10.39
N GLN A 6 -27.92 -1.59 -11.35
CA GLN A 6 -28.79 -2.78 -11.39
C GLN A 6 -28.42 -3.71 -10.23
N ARG A 7 -29.21 -3.65 -9.16
CA ARG A 7 -29.05 -4.52 -8.00
C ARG A 7 -29.77 -5.86 -8.25
N MET A 8 -29.01 -6.94 -8.25
CA MET A 8 -29.61 -8.26 -8.08
C MET A 8 -30.14 -8.38 -6.64
N PRO A 9 -31.38 -8.88 -6.43
CA PRO A 9 -31.92 -9.08 -5.08
C PRO A 9 -30.98 -9.95 -4.24
N GLY A 10 -30.62 -9.49 -3.04
CA GLY A 10 -29.80 -10.22 -2.07
C GLY A 10 -28.29 -9.93 -2.09
N ILE A 11 -27.73 -9.32 -3.15
CA ILE A 11 -26.29 -9.00 -3.20
C ILE A 11 -26.06 -7.52 -2.88
N ARG A 12 -25.48 -7.25 -1.69
CA ARG A 12 -25.18 -5.88 -1.22
C ARG A 12 -23.76 -5.41 -1.55
N VAL A 13 -22.83 -6.35 -1.81
CA VAL A 13 -21.42 -6.05 -2.06
C VAL A 13 -21.24 -5.56 -3.49
N LYS A 14 -20.51 -4.45 -3.66
CA LYS A 14 -20.19 -3.89 -4.98
C LYS A 14 -19.30 -4.85 -5.78
N PRO A 15 -19.47 -4.96 -7.11
CA PRO A 15 -18.72 -5.93 -7.93
C PRO A 15 -17.21 -5.90 -7.72
N TRP A 16 -16.62 -4.71 -7.64
CA TRP A 16 -15.16 -4.54 -7.44
C TRP A 16 -14.66 -4.90 -6.04
N ASN A 17 -15.56 -5.10 -5.06
CA ASN A 17 -15.24 -5.57 -3.71
C ASN A 17 -15.48 -7.08 -3.55
N ARG A 18 -15.85 -7.79 -4.63
CA ARG A 18 -16.11 -9.24 -4.63
C ARG A 18 -14.87 -10.06 -4.97
N VAL A 19 -13.86 -9.43 -5.53
CA VAL A 19 -12.60 -10.07 -5.89
C VAL A 19 -11.61 -9.85 -4.75
N ASP A 20 -10.93 -10.92 -4.32
CA ASP A 20 -9.86 -10.82 -3.34
C ASP A 20 -8.59 -10.28 -3.98
N GLY A 21 -7.74 -9.67 -3.18
CA GLY A 21 -6.46 -9.14 -3.60
C GLY A 21 -5.51 -8.91 -2.44
N PRO A 22 -4.19 -8.91 -2.73
CA PRO A 22 -3.19 -8.72 -1.70
C PRO A 22 -3.21 -7.30 -1.13
N ILE A 23 -2.83 -7.19 0.14
CA ILE A 23 -2.67 -5.94 0.85
C ILE A 23 -1.18 -5.67 1.04
N TYR A 24 -0.80 -4.45 0.71
CA TYR A 24 0.57 -3.97 0.81
C TYR A 24 0.67 -2.81 1.80
N SER A 25 1.90 -2.51 2.21
CA SER A 25 2.22 -1.23 2.84
C SER A 25 3.31 -0.52 2.04
N LEU A 26 3.08 0.74 1.69
CA LEU A 26 4.07 1.56 1.01
C LEU A 26 4.76 2.46 2.03
N ALA A 27 6.05 2.25 2.22
CA ALA A 27 6.91 3.15 2.96
C ALA A 27 7.44 4.24 2.04
N THR A 28 7.35 5.49 2.49
CA THR A 28 7.82 6.68 1.76
C THR A 28 8.56 7.62 2.72
N THR A 29 9.36 8.53 2.20
CA THR A 29 10.12 9.48 3.01
C THR A 29 10.23 10.84 2.35
N ALA A 30 10.22 11.90 3.15
CA ALA A 30 10.63 13.23 2.74
C ALA A 30 11.26 13.95 3.94
N GLY A 31 12.32 14.73 3.69
CA GLY A 31 13.03 15.45 4.76
C GLY A 31 13.55 14.55 5.88
N GLY A 32 13.95 13.32 5.56
CA GLY A 32 14.45 12.32 6.51
C GLY A 32 13.40 11.67 7.41
N LYS A 33 12.09 11.98 7.22
CA LYS A 33 10.99 11.41 8.01
C LYS A 33 10.26 10.33 7.21
N GLY A 34 10.36 9.09 7.68
CA GLY A 34 9.66 7.94 7.10
C GLY A 34 8.16 7.96 7.43
N ASN A 35 7.36 7.40 6.53
CA ASN A 35 5.92 7.18 6.72
C ASN A 35 5.51 5.88 6.07
N PHE A 36 4.47 5.26 6.58
CA PHE A 36 3.81 4.08 6.04
C PHE A 36 2.34 4.34 5.77
N ASN A 37 1.81 3.70 4.74
CA ASN A 37 0.36 3.59 4.52
C ASN A 37 -0.03 2.15 4.18
N ILE A 38 -1.31 1.91 3.98
CA ILE A 38 -1.84 0.69 3.39
C ILE A 38 -2.22 0.95 1.94
N CYS A 39 -1.85 0.04 1.05
CA CYS A 39 -2.19 0.05 -0.36
C CYS A 39 -2.86 -1.28 -0.75
N SER A 40 -3.97 -1.19 -1.48
CA SER A 40 -4.61 -2.32 -2.16
C SER A 40 -4.66 -2.14 -3.68
N TYR A 41 -4.54 -0.90 -4.15
CA TYR A 41 -4.51 -0.59 -5.59
C TYR A 41 -3.08 -0.66 -6.11
N VAL A 42 -2.56 -1.90 -6.22
CA VAL A 42 -1.22 -2.19 -6.70
C VAL A 42 -1.29 -3.33 -7.70
N THR A 43 -0.80 -3.11 -8.91
CA THR A 43 -0.80 -4.14 -9.94
C THR A 43 0.46 -4.12 -10.80
N PRO A 44 1.10 -5.30 -11.07
CA PRO A 44 2.17 -5.41 -12.04
C PRO A 44 1.62 -5.25 -13.46
N ILE A 45 2.27 -4.43 -14.28
CA ILE A 45 1.80 -4.11 -15.64
C ILE A 45 2.83 -4.38 -16.74
N ALA A 46 4.08 -4.63 -16.39
CA ALA A 46 5.14 -4.92 -17.38
C ALA A 46 6.15 -5.91 -16.82
N MET A 47 6.75 -6.69 -17.71
CA MET A 47 7.76 -7.70 -17.38
C MET A 47 9.18 -7.17 -17.54
N LYS A 48 9.44 -6.46 -18.62
CA LYS A 48 10.77 -5.92 -18.99
C LYS A 48 10.61 -4.50 -19.55
N PRO A 49 11.03 -3.46 -18.79
CA PRO A 49 11.42 -3.49 -17.38
C PRO A 49 10.21 -3.82 -16.48
N LYS A 50 10.48 -4.35 -15.28
CA LYS A 50 9.42 -4.64 -14.32
C LYS A 50 8.80 -3.34 -13.82
N ARG A 51 7.49 -3.20 -14.02
CA ARG A 51 6.72 -2.00 -13.64
C ARG A 51 5.41 -2.35 -12.97
N PHE A 52 4.98 -1.42 -12.13
CA PHE A 52 3.71 -1.47 -11.40
C PHE A 52 2.90 -0.19 -11.63
N ILE A 53 1.58 -0.31 -11.53
CA ILE A 53 0.72 0.83 -11.18
C ILE A 53 0.44 0.75 -9.68
N VAL A 54 0.58 1.89 -9.01
CA VAL A 54 0.27 2.04 -7.58
C VAL A 54 -0.72 3.20 -7.42
N GLY A 55 -1.91 2.89 -6.92
CA GLY A 55 -2.90 3.90 -6.56
C GLY A 55 -2.55 4.57 -5.23
N VAL A 56 -2.35 5.88 -5.25
CA VAL A 56 -2.04 6.68 -4.06
C VAL A 56 -3.18 7.67 -3.82
N TYR A 57 -3.85 7.53 -2.66
CA TYR A 57 -4.94 8.42 -2.28
C TYR A 57 -4.43 9.86 -2.12
N LYS A 58 -5.20 10.83 -2.64
CA LYS A 58 -4.93 12.26 -2.48
C LYS A 58 -5.02 12.64 -1.00
N ASP A 59 -4.46 13.79 -0.62
CA ASP A 59 -4.46 14.32 0.75
C ASP A 59 -3.78 13.41 1.80
N THR A 60 -2.83 12.57 1.36
CA THR A 60 -2.06 11.72 2.27
C THR A 60 -0.61 12.16 2.43
N LYS A 61 -0.02 11.86 3.59
CA LYS A 61 1.42 12.03 3.80
C LYS A 61 2.25 11.23 2.79
N THR A 62 1.73 10.09 2.32
CA THR A 62 2.36 9.27 1.29
C THR A 62 2.50 10.03 -0.02
N LEU A 63 1.43 10.70 -0.47
CA LEU A 63 1.48 11.52 -1.69
C LEU A 63 2.47 12.67 -1.52
N ALA A 64 2.38 13.44 -0.43
CA ALA A 64 3.30 14.54 -0.16
C ALA A 64 4.77 14.10 -0.13
N ASN A 65 5.06 12.91 0.41
CA ASN A 65 6.40 12.36 0.40
C ASN A 65 6.85 11.99 -1.02
N LEU A 66 6.00 11.35 -1.83
CA LEU A 66 6.33 10.95 -3.21
C LEU A 66 6.53 12.15 -4.14
N GLU A 67 5.82 13.25 -3.91
CA GLU A 67 6.01 14.50 -4.65
C GLU A 67 7.35 15.17 -4.34
N ALA A 68 7.81 15.04 -3.08
CA ALA A 68 9.11 15.56 -2.67
C ALA A 68 10.28 14.60 -2.97
N ASN A 69 10.04 13.28 -2.90
CA ASN A 69 11.01 12.23 -3.13
C ASN A 69 10.31 11.01 -3.76
N PRO A 70 10.41 10.82 -5.09
CA PRO A 70 9.64 9.81 -5.82
C PRO A 70 10.19 8.39 -5.66
N ILE A 71 10.59 8.02 -4.43
CA ILE A 71 11.09 6.69 -4.07
C ILE A 71 10.24 6.13 -2.94
N GLY A 72 9.91 4.85 -3.01
CA GLY A 72 9.20 4.14 -1.96
C GLY A 72 9.61 2.69 -1.84
N LEU A 73 9.28 2.08 -0.71
CA LEU A 73 9.46 0.65 -0.47
C LEU A 73 8.09 0.00 -0.28
N LEU A 74 7.70 -0.82 -1.22
CA LEU A 74 6.46 -1.59 -1.15
C LEU A 74 6.73 -2.86 -0.35
N ASN A 75 6.05 -3.01 0.79
CA ASN A 75 6.12 -4.18 1.65
C ASN A 75 4.92 -5.09 1.35
N TYR A 76 5.18 -6.33 1.00
CA TYR A 76 4.18 -7.38 0.84
C TYR A 76 3.81 -7.91 2.23
N LEU A 77 2.62 -7.56 2.71
CA LEU A 77 2.22 -7.93 4.07
C LEU A 77 1.85 -9.41 4.15
N ALA A 78 2.32 -10.05 5.22
CA ALA A 78 1.88 -11.39 5.58
C ALA A 78 0.57 -11.33 6.39
N GLN A 79 -0.17 -12.43 6.40
CA GLN A 79 -1.47 -12.55 7.07
C GLN A 79 -1.38 -12.23 8.58
N ASP A 80 -0.29 -12.59 9.23
CA ASP A 80 -0.04 -12.32 10.66
C ASP A 80 0.23 -10.83 10.97
N GLN A 81 0.36 -9.99 9.94
CA GLN A 81 0.53 -8.54 10.06
C GLN A 81 -0.78 -7.75 9.96
N ALA A 82 -1.94 -8.41 9.98
CA ALA A 82 -3.25 -7.77 9.89
C ALA A 82 -3.49 -6.70 10.98
N ASN A 83 -2.86 -6.84 12.15
CA ASN A 83 -2.94 -5.88 13.25
C ASN A 83 -2.38 -4.49 12.90
N HIS A 84 -1.45 -4.39 11.94
CA HIS A 84 -0.89 -3.11 11.49
C HIS A 84 -1.91 -2.23 10.75
N ILE A 85 -3.01 -2.80 10.23
CA ILE A 85 -4.01 -2.06 9.43
C ILE A 85 -4.58 -0.85 10.18
N LYS A 86 -4.79 -0.95 11.50
CA LYS A 86 -5.32 0.16 12.31
C LYS A 86 -4.36 1.35 12.35
N LEU A 87 -3.07 1.11 12.51
CA LEU A 87 -2.06 2.16 12.54
C LEU A 87 -1.78 2.69 11.13
N LEU A 88 -1.51 1.79 10.18
CA LEU A 88 -1.00 2.18 8.86
C LEU A 88 -2.10 2.73 7.95
N GLY A 89 -3.33 2.21 8.07
CA GLY A 89 -4.46 2.57 7.20
C GLY A 89 -5.42 3.61 7.77
N LYS A 90 -5.63 3.63 9.11
CA LYS A 90 -6.65 4.50 9.74
C LYS A 90 -6.09 5.74 10.42
N LYS A 91 -4.78 5.84 10.60
CA LYS A 91 -4.12 7.03 11.17
C LYS A 91 -3.46 7.85 10.06
N SER A 92 -3.60 9.18 10.15
CA SER A 92 -2.94 10.07 9.21
C SER A 92 -1.44 10.19 9.53
N GLY A 93 -0.56 10.01 8.52
CA GLY A 93 0.87 10.25 8.66
C GLY A 93 1.24 11.74 8.78
N HIS A 94 0.28 12.66 8.59
CA HIS A 94 0.48 14.08 8.88
C HIS A 94 0.49 14.38 10.39
N THR A 95 -0.21 13.56 11.18
CA THR A 95 -0.40 13.78 12.62
C THR A 95 0.25 12.72 13.50
N VAL A 96 0.61 11.55 12.91
CA VAL A 96 1.14 10.41 13.65
C VAL A 96 2.47 9.98 13.05
N ASP A 97 3.51 9.88 13.86
CA ASP A 97 4.77 9.24 13.50
C ASP A 97 4.59 7.70 13.57
N LYS A 98 4.29 7.11 12.42
CA LYS A 98 4.04 5.67 12.31
C LYS A 98 5.31 4.85 12.49
N VAL A 99 6.49 5.39 12.10
CA VAL A 99 7.78 4.71 12.30
C VAL A 99 8.09 4.59 13.79
N ALA A 100 7.93 5.68 14.54
CA ALA A 100 8.12 5.65 15.98
C ALA A 100 7.14 4.71 16.69
N GLN A 101 5.85 4.68 16.27
CA GLN A 101 4.86 3.77 16.86
C GLN A 101 5.10 2.29 16.52
N LEU A 102 5.67 1.99 15.38
CA LEU A 102 6.07 0.61 15.03
C LEU A 102 7.32 0.16 15.80
N GLY A 103 8.19 1.09 16.19
CA GLY A 103 9.35 0.82 17.04
C GLY A 103 10.24 -0.29 16.48
N SER A 104 10.41 -1.38 17.24
CA SER A 104 11.25 -2.52 16.86
C SER A 104 10.70 -3.36 15.69
N GLN A 105 9.48 -3.09 15.22
CA GLN A 105 8.82 -3.82 14.12
C GLN A 105 9.28 -3.34 12.74
N VAL A 106 10.05 -2.27 12.67
CA VAL A 106 10.64 -1.77 11.42
C VAL A 106 12.15 -1.86 11.42
N GLU A 107 12.73 -1.84 10.23
CA GLU A 107 14.16 -1.80 9.98
C GLU A 107 14.44 -0.71 8.94
N HIS A 108 15.41 0.15 9.24
CA HIS A 108 15.86 1.18 8.29
C HIS A 108 16.70 0.54 7.17
N VAL A 109 16.38 0.84 5.92
CA VAL A 109 17.01 0.22 4.74
C VAL A 109 17.72 1.23 3.82
N GLY A 110 18.10 2.37 4.38
CA GLY A 110 18.74 3.46 3.65
C GLY A 110 17.74 4.49 3.11
N ASP A 111 18.25 5.66 2.71
CA ASP A 111 17.49 6.77 2.10
C ASP A 111 16.25 7.21 2.90
N GLY A 112 16.23 6.99 4.22
CA GLY A 112 15.07 7.28 5.07
C GLY A 112 13.88 6.34 4.89
N LEU A 113 14.07 5.23 4.16
CA LEU A 113 13.05 4.20 3.97
C LEU A 113 13.17 3.11 5.04
N TYR A 114 12.03 2.50 5.34
CA TYR A 114 11.91 1.44 6.33
C TYR A 114 11.16 0.24 5.76
N LYS A 115 11.60 -0.98 6.09
CA LYS A 115 10.82 -2.20 5.84
C LYS A 115 10.13 -2.65 7.12
N LEU A 116 8.96 -3.26 6.96
CA LEU A 116 8.26 -3.95 8.04
C LEU A 116 8.92 -5.31 8.26
N LYS A 117 9.40 -5.58 9.46
CA LYS A 117 9.86 -6.90 9.86
C LYS A 117 8.67 -7.87 9.80
N GLY A 118 8.90 -9.04 9.26
CA GLY A 118 7.83 -10.02 9.04
C GLY A 118 7.02 -9.82 7.75
N ALA A 119 7.32 -8.85 6.92
CA ALA A 119 6.82 -8.82 5.55
C ALA A 119 7.32 -10.04 4.75
N ILE A 120 6.59 -10.44 3.71
CA ILE A 120 6.96 -11.55 2.82
C ILE A 120 8.11 -11.14 1.92
N ALA A 121 8.01 -9.96 1.35
CA ALA A 121 8.98 -9.40 0.41
C ALA A 121 8.90 -7.87 0.43
N THR A 122 9.92 -7.23 -0.11
CA THR A 122 9.91 -5.79 -0.40
C THR A 122 10.33 -5.52 -1.83
N LEU A 123 9.77 -4.44 -2.42
CA LEU A 123 10.18 -3.88 -3.70
C LEU A 123 10.55 -2.42 -3.51
N ARG A 124 11.76 -2.05 -3.90
CA ARG A 124 12.16 -0.66 -4.03
C ARG A 124 11.60 -0.12 -5.34
N LEU A 125 10.73 0.89 -5.24
CA LEU A 125 10.03 1.49 -6.35
C LEU A 125 10.52 2.92 -6.58
N ARG A 126 10.76 3.24 -7.85
CA ARG A 126 10.94 4.62 -8.32
C ARG A 126 9.70 5.03 -9.11
N PHE A 127 9.01 6.04 -8.59
CA PHE A 127 7.80 6.59 -9.16
C PHE A 127 8.14 7.55 -10.30
N LEU A 128 7.55 7.34 -11.49
CA LEU A 128 7.93 8.02 -12.72
C LEU A 128 6.92 9.11 -13.09
N GLU A 129 5.73 8.71 -13.42
CA GLU A 129 4.64 9.57 -13.91
C GLU A 129 3.32 9.12 -13.31
N ARG A 130 2.32 9.99 -13.34
CA ARG A 130 1.01 9.70 -12.74
C ARG A 130 -0.14 10.18 -13.61
N LEU A 131 -1.27 9.50 -13.49
CA LEU A 131 -2.55 9.85 -14.10
C LEU A 131 -3.55 10.20 -12.98
N ASP A 132 -4.31 11.27 -13.17
CA ASP A 132 -5.41 11.62 -12.26
C ASP A 132 -6.57 10.65 -12.44
N CYS A 133 -6.97 9.97 -11.37
CA CYS A 133 -8.06 9.00 -11.33
C CYS A 133 -9.18 9.42 -10.36
N GLY A 134 -9.35 10.70 -10.10
CA GLY A 134 -10.35 11.23 -9.18
C GLY A 134 -9.79 11.38 -7.77
N ASP A 135 -10.13 10.52 -6.84
CA ASP A 135 -9.63 10.57 -5.46
C ASP A 135 -8.23 9.98 -5.28
N HIS A 136 -7.70 9.28 -6.30
CA HIS A 136 -6.35 8.71 -6.32
C HIS A 136 -5.54 9.23 -7.50
N TRP A 137 -4.21 9.17 -7.36
CA TRP A 137 -3.27 9.18 -8.47
C TRP A 137 -2.86 7.75 -8.79
N ALA A 138 -2.97 7.34 -10.07
CA ALA A 138 -2.36 6.12 -10.56
C ALA A 138 -0.91 6.41 -10.95
N TRP A 139 0.05 6.00 -10.12
CA TRP A 139 1.46 6.19 -10.36
C TRP A 139 2.07 5.00 -11.11
N LEU A 140 2.77 5.28 -12.19
CA LEU A 140 3.66 4.34 -12.84
C LEU A 140 4.95 4.26 -12.02
N ALA A 141 5.30 3.06 -11.55
CA ALA A 141 6.50 2.81 -10.76
C ALA A 141 7.40 1.75 -11.42
N HIS A 142 8.70 2.02 -11.45
CA HIS A 142 9.74 1.08 -11.85
C HIS A 142 10.28 0.34 -10.63
N VAL A 143 10.52 -0.96 -10.77
CA VAL A 143 11.18 -1.76 -9.72
C VAL A 143 12.68 -1.65 -9.88
N ASP A 144 13.33 -0.94 -8.96
CA ASP A 144 14.79 -0.80 -8.95
C ASP A 144 15.47 -2.02 -8.32
N SER A 145 14.88 -2.60 -7.26
CA SER A 145 15.35 -3.83 -6.60
C SER A 145 14.22 -4.50 -5.82
N TYR A 146 14.46 -5.73 -5.39
CA TYR A 146 13.55 -6.47 -4.53
C TYR A 146 14.31 -7.36 -3.56
N GLU A 147 13.65 -7.74 -2.46
CA GLU A 147 14.14 -8.68 -1.46
C GLU A 147 13.03 -9.63 -1.05
N ASN A 148 13.25 -10.94 -1.14
CA ASN A 148 12.39 -11.95 -0.53
C ASN A 148 12.82 -12.16 0.92
N LEU A 149 11.89 -12.06 1.86
CA LEU A 149 12.20 -12.06 3.30
C LEU A 149 11.81 -13.38 3.97
N ARG A 150 10.62 -13.88 3.65
CA ARG A 150 10.14 -15.19 4.19
C ARG A 150 9.00 -15.75 3.35
N GLU A 151 8.73 -17.03 3.53
CA GLU A 151 7.51 -17.68 3.04
C GLU A 151 6.41 -17.56 4.11
N ALA A 152 5.27 -16.99 3.71
CA ALA A 152 4.07 -16.89 4.54
C ALA A 152 2.85 -16.61 3.64
N PRO A 153 1.63 -16.93 4.10
CA PRO A 153 0.40 -16.51 3.42
C PRO A 153 0.33 -14.98 3.34
N ALA A 154 0.01 -14.45 2.16
CA ALA A 154 -0.17 -13.01 1.98
C ALA A 154 -1.41 -12.52 2.74
N LEU A 155 -1.33 -11.29 3.27
CA LEU A 155 -2.51 -10.59 3.78
C LEU A 155 -3.38 -10.17 2.60
N THR A 156 -4.67 -10.50 2.67
CA THR A 156 -5.62 -10.23 1.61
C THR A 156 -6.80 -9.39 2.10
N LEU A 157 -7.56 -8.84 1.14
CA LEU A 157 -8.79 -8.09 1.42
C LEU A 157 -9.83 -8.98 2.15
N GLU A 158 -9.95 -10.24 1.73
CA GLU A 158 -10.86 -11.21 2.34
C GLU A 158 -10.49 -11.48 3.81
N GLU A 159 -9.19 -11.62 4.11
CA GLU A 159 -8.72 -11.80 5.47
C GLU A 159 -9.04 -10.59 6.36
N LEU A 160 -8.89 -9.37 5.82
CA LEU A 160 -9.26 -8.15 6.56
C LEU A 160 -10.77 -8.07 6.85
N LYS A 161 -11.61 -8.51 5.91
CA LYS A 161 -13.07 -8.62 6.10
C LYS A 161 -13.38 -9.66 7.17
N ARG A 162 -12.77 -10.83 7.10
CA ARG A 162 -12.96 -11.93 8.07
C ARG A 162 -12.62 -11.47 9.48
N GLN A 163 -11.57 -10.70 9.66
CA GLN A 163 -11.14 -10.13 10.95
C GLN A 163 -11.92 -8.85 11.33
N LYS A 164 -12.89 -8.40 10.53
CA LYS A 164 -13.67 -7.16 10.74
C LYS A 164 -12.81 -5.90 10.88
N LEU A 165 -11.65 -5.88 10.23
CA LEU A 165 -10.73 -4.74 10.24
C LEU A 165 -11.13 -3.67 9.23
N ILE A 166 -11.85 -4.05 8.18
CA ILE A 166 -12.46 -3.17 7.17
C ILE A 166 -13.92 -3.52 6.96
N LEU A 167 -14.69 -2.51 6.55
CA LEU A 167 -16.09 -2.64 6.09
C LEU A 167 -16.11 -2.26 4.61
N VAL A 168 -16.48 -3.18 3.72
CA VAL A 168 -16.60 -3.00 2.27
C VAL A 168 -17.91 -3.60 1.74
#